data_0f58415caf5d69e17df6c34f21c38e56
#
_entry.id   0f58415caf5d69e17df6c34f21c38e56
#
_cell.length_a   1.000
_cell.length_b   1.000
_cell.length_c   1.000
_cell.angle_alpha   90.00
_cell.angle_beta   90.00
_cell.angle_gamma   90.00
#
_symmetry.space_group_name_H-M   'P 1'
#
loop_
_entity.id
_entity.type
_entity.pdbx_description
1 polymer ?
#
loop_
_entity_poly.entity_id
_entity_poly.type
_entity_poly.pdbx_seq_one_letter_code
_entity_poly.pdbx_strand_id
1 'polypeptide(L)'
;MENVTTQEVIEWGKLFLEKSEKEITPDELKEQKKYAILIQNPNDKALLSKLLDESSQIRDSKKLAKRMKILIDRYGVPQFFGSADTYMLKLFTAFGYWFDFIAVPIFKKRLRSDTSKVIINEKASLLNRHLNSRYEQKIGQNVNLL
;
A
#
# COMPACT_ATOMS: atom_id res chain seq x y z
N MET A 1 16.32 -38.87 6.41
CA MET A 1 15.35 -37.76 6.09
C MET A 1 13.97 -38.37 6.31
N GLU A 2 13.25 -37.91 7.31
CA GLU A 2 11.85 -38.30 7.49
C GLU A 2 11.06 -37.85 6.28
N ASN A 3 10.30 -38.73 5.68
CA ASN A 3 9.43 -38.42 4.55
C ASN A 3 8.21 -37.70 5.11
N VAL A 4 8.19 -36.38 5.01
CA VAL A 4 7.03 -35.55 5.39
C VAL A 4 5.89 -35.91 4.45
N THR A 5 4.75 -36.29 5.01
CA THR A 5 3.55 -36.65 4.26
C THR A 5 2.76 -35.40 3.85
N THR A 6 1.99 -35.50 2.77
CA THR A 6 1.09 -34.40 2.34
C THR A 6 0.09 -34.00 3.44
N GLN A 7 -0.35 -34.98 4.22
CA GLN A 7 -1.29 -34.75 5.32
C GLN A 7 -0.66 -33.89 6.44
N GLU A 8 0.58 -34.19 6.81
CA GLU A 8 1.32 -33.38 7.80
C GLU A 8 1.52 -31.94 7.33
N VAL A 9 1.84 -31.73 6.04
CA VAL A 9 1.95 -30.37 5.48
C VAL A 9 0.63 -29.59 5.59
N ILE A 10 -0.51 -30.24 5.31
CA ILE A 10 -1.83 -29.63 5.41
C ILE A 10 -2.13 -29.28 6.89
N GLU A 11 -1.85 -30.16 7.83
CA GLU A 11 -2.07 -29.92 9.26
C GLU A 11 -1.19 -28.77 9.79
N TRP A 12 0.08 -28.74 9.39
CA TRP A 12 0.97 -27.60 9.69
C TRP A 12 0.44 -26.28 9.13
N GLY A 13 -0.05 -26.30 7.88
CA GLY A 13 -0.64 -25.14 7.24
C GLY A 13 -1.87 -24.61 8.01
N LYS A 14 -2.77 -25.50 8.43
CA LYS A 14 -3.96 -25.14 9.26
C LYS A 14 -3.54 -24.55 10.60
N LEU A 15 -2.63 -25.19 11.30
CA LEU A 15 -2.13 -24.72 12.60
C LEU A 15 -1.48 -23.34 12.49
N PHE A 16 -0.72 -23.11 11.43
CA PHE A 16 -0.10 -21.81 11.17
C PHE A 16 -1.15 -20.71 10.92
N LEU A 17 -2.16 -21.00 10.10
CA LEU A 17 -3.26 -20.06 9.86
C LEU A 17 -4.04 -19.74 11.13
N GLU A 18 -4.41 -20.74 11.92
CA GLU A 18 -5.13 -20.55 13.18
C GLU A 18 -4.33 -19.70 14.20
N LYS A 19 -3.02 -19.93 14.29
CA LYS A 19 -2.15 -19.10 15.14
C LYS A 19 -2.05 -17.68 14.63
N SER A 20 -1.86 -17.51 13.34
CA SER A 20 -1.77 -16.20 12.69
C SER A 20 -3.06 -15.38 12.90
N GLU A 21 -4.24 -16.01 12.76
CA GLU A 21 -5.53 -15.35 13.01
C GLU A 21 -5.70 -14.89 14.47
N LYS A 22 -5.20 -15.66 15.43
CA LYS A 22 -5.27 -15.30 16.86
C LYS A 22 -4.34 -14.13 17.24
N GLU A 23 -3.26 -13.95 16.49
CA GLU A 23 -2.25 -12.91 16.75
C GLU A 23 -2.51 -11.61 15.94
N ILE A 24 -3.51 -11.61 15.04
CA ILE A 24 -3.86 -10.42 14.25
C ILE A 24 -4.33 -9.30 15.17
N THR A 25 -3.66 -8.18 15.09
CA THR A 25 -4.05 -6.95 15.79
C THR A 25 -5.26 -6.29 15.12
N PRO A 26 -6.05 -5.48 15.85
CA PRO A 26 -7.16 -4.71 15.25
C PRO A 26 -6.74 -3.84 14.07
N ASP A 27 -5.53 -3.26 14.10
CA ASP A 27 -5.00 -2.43 13.03
C ASP A 27 -4.67 -3.26 11.79
N GLU A 28 -4.06 -4.44 11.95
CA GLU A 28 -3.81 -5.38 10.85
C GLU A 28 -5.10 -5.89 10.22
N LEU A 29 -6.11 -6.20 11.04
CA LEU A 29 -7.41 -6.61 10.53
C LEU A 29 -8.08 -5.49 9.71
N LYS A 30 -7.95 -4.23 10.14
CA LYS A 30 -8.43 -3.08 9.40
C LYS A 30 -7.71 -2.93 8.06
N GLU A 31 -6.40 -3.12 8.04
CA GLU A 31 -5.62 -3.09 6.81
C GLU A 31 -5.99 -4.24 5.87
N GLN A 32 -6.13 -5.46 6.37
CA GLN A 32 -6.57 -6.60 5.56
C GLN A 32 -7.91 -6.33 4.88
N LYS A 33 -8.89 -5.77 5.62
CA LYS A 33 -10.18 -5.37 5.03
C LYS A 33 -10.02 -4.32 3.93
N LYS A 34 -9.14 -3.34 4.13
CA LYS A 34 -8.81 -2.32 3.11
C LYS A 34 -8.23 -2.96 1.84
N TYR A 35 -7.28 -3.89 1.99
CA TYR A 35 -6.71 -4.62 0.86
C TYR A 35 -7.72 -5.55 0.19
N ALA A 36 -8.60 -6.19 0.94
CA ALA A 36 -9.66 -7.03 0.37
C ALA A 36 -10.58 -6.21 -0.55
N ILE A 37 -10.99 -5.01 -0.13
CA ILE A 37 -11.79 -4.09 -0.97
C ILE A 37 -11.01 -3.71 -2.22
N LEU A 38 -9.73 -3.35 -2.10
CA LEU A 38 -8.87 -3.00 -3.22
C LEU A 38 -8.76 -4.15 -4.25
N ILE A 39 -8.58 -5.39 -3.76
CA ILE A 39 -8.42 -6.57 -4.63
C ILE A 39 -9.72 -6.90 -5.36
N GLN A 40 -10.86 -6.69 -4.76
CA GLN A 40 -12.17 -6.98 -5.35
C GLN A 40 -12.58 -5.98 -6.44
N ASN A 41 -12.04 -4.75 -6.40
CA ASN A 41 -12.39 -3.72 -7.37
C ASN A 41 -11.28 -3.54 -8.44
N PRO A 42 -11.51 -3.97 -9.70
CA PRO A 42 -10.52 -3.82 -10.77
C PRO A 42 -10.15 -2.36 -11.06
N ASN A 43 -11.10 -1.44 -10.93
CA ASN A 43 -10.85 -0.01 -11.16
C ASN A 43 -9.95 0.57 -10.07
N ASP A 44 -10.17 0.19 -8.81
CA ASP A 44 -9.33 0.63 -7.70
C ASP A 44 -7.91 0.12 -7.84
N LYS A 45 -7.72 -1.15 -8.26
CA LYS A 45 -6.39 -1.70 -8.56
C LYS A 45 -5.70 -0.94 -9.68
N ALA A 46 -6.40 -0.73 -10.79
CA ALA A 46 -5.85 -0.02 -11.93
C ALA A 46 -5.50 1.43 -11.59
N LEU A 47 -6.35 2.11 -10.82
CA LEU A 47 -6.11 3.47 -10.35
C LEU A 47 -4.89 3.54 -9.44
N LEU A 48 -4.81 2.67 -8.43
CA LEU A 48 -3.67 2.66 -7.49
C LEU A 48 -2.35 2.41 -8.21
N SER A 49 -2.30 1.40 -9.09
CA SER A 49 -1.10 1.09 -9.87
C SER A 49 -0.65 2.30 -10.70
N LYS A 50 -1.57 2.96 -11.40
CA LYS A 50 -1.25 4.14 -12.20
C LYS A 50 -0.85 5.35 -11.37
N LEU A 51 -1.48 5.56 -10.22
CA LEU A 51 -1.11 6.64 -9.30
C LEU A 51 0.29 6.43 -8.72
N LEU A 52 0.67 5.19 -8.40
CA LEU A 52 2.02 4.85 -7.95
C LEU A 52 3.04 5.14 -9.05
N ASP A 53 2.80 4.66 -10.26
CA ASP A 53 3.67 4.85 -11.40
C ASP A 53 3.85 6.35 -11.74
N GLU A 54 2.76 7.08 -11.94
CA GLU A 54 2.78 8.52 -12.24
C GLU A 54 3.44 9.35 -11.11
N SER A 55 3.21 8.99 -9.84
CA SER A 55 3.79 9.70 -8.70
C SER A 55 5.30 9.49 -8.56
N SER A 56 5.82 8.39 -9.07
CA SER A 56 7.26 8.10 -9.10
C SER A 56 7.97 8.84 -10.24
N GLN A 57 7.31 8.95 -11.39
CA GLN A 57 7.89 9.53 -12.60
C GLN A 57 7.74 11.07 -12.66
N ILE A 58 6.61 11.61 -12.21
CA ILE A 58 6.30 13.03 -12.33
C ILE A 58 6.77 13.79 -11.08
N ARG A 59 7.81 14.63 -11.24
CA ARG A 59 8.34 15.49 -10.18
C ARG A 59 7.54 16.77 -10.01
N ASP A 60 7.04 17.33 -11.10
CA ASP A 60 6.26 18.57 -11.12
C ASP A 60 4.86 18.35 -10.51
N SER A 61 4.56 19.08 -9.43
CA SER A 61 3.31 18.91 -8.68
C SER A 61 2.07 19.28 -9.49
N LYS A 62 2.15 20.30 -10.38
CA LYS A 62 1.01 20.71 -11.21
C LYS A 62 0.70 19.66 -12.27
N LYS A 63 1.74 19.13 -12.93
CA LYS A 63 1.58 18.04 -13.89
C LYS A 63 1.00 16.80 -13.23
N LEU A 64 1.51 16.43 -12.04
CA LEU A 64 1.02 15.29 -11.30
C LEU A 64 -0.45 15.49 -10.89
N ALA A 65 -0.83 16.67 -10.38
CA ALA A 65 -2.21 16.98 -10.03
C ALA A 65 -3.16 16.82 -11.23
N LYS A 66 -2.76 17.33 -12.39
CA LYS A 66 -3.53 17.16 -13.64
C LYS A 66 -3.70 15.69 -14.02
N ARG A 67 -2.64 14.89 -13.92
CA ARG A 67 -2.69 13.45 -14.20
C ARG A 67 -3.56 12.70 -13.20
N MET A 68 -3.41 12.99 -11.90
CA MET A 68 -4.26 12.42 -10.85
C MET A 68 -5.75 12.69 -11.12
N LYS A 69 -6.10 13.94 -11.49
CA LYS A 69 -7.47 14.27 -11.84
C LYS A 69 -7.99 13.41 -12.98
N ILE A 70 -7.23 13.32 -14.08
CA ILE A 70 -7.59 12.48 -15.23
C ILE A 70 -7.81 11.02 -14.83
N LEU A 71 -6.95 10.49 -13.97
CA LEU A 71 -7.06 9.11 -13.49
C LEU A 71 -8.31 8.91 -12.62
N ILE A 72 -8.59 9.85 -11.71
CA ILE A 72 -9.77 9.78 -10.84
C ILE A 72 -11.06 9.95 -11.67
N ASP A 73 -11.09 10.85 -12.63
CA ASP A 73 -12.22 11.02 -13.54
C ASP A 73 -12.48 9.75 -14.37
N ARG A 74 -11.43 9.01 -14.72
CA ARG A 74 -11.53 7.78 -15.52
C ARG A 74 -11.93 6.55 -14.73
N TYR A 75 -11.36 6.35 -13.54
CA TYR A 75 -11.51 5.13 -12.74
C TYR A 75 -12.48 5.29 -11.57
N GLY A 76 -12.88 6.53 -11.28
CA GLY A 76 -13.71 6.87 -10.14
C GLY A 76 -12.90 7.14 -8.86
N VAL A 77 -13.58 7.54 -7.80
CA VAL A 77 -12.99 7.73 -6.47
C VAL A 77 -12.82 6.36 -5.82
N PRO A 78 -11.61 5.99 -5.38
CA PRO A 78 -11.36 4.67 -4.83
C PRO A 78 -12.17 4.37 -3.57
N GLN A 79 -12.69 3.15 -3.47
CA GLN A 79 -13.47 2.71 -2.31
C GLN A 79 -12.61 2.26 -1.13
N PHE A 80 -11.37 1.86 -1.37
CA PHE A 80 -10.45 1.41 -0.33
C PHE A 80 -9.86 2.54 0.52
N PHE A 81 -10.03 3.79 0.12
CA PHE A 81 -9.66 4.93 0.95
C PHE A 81 -10.67 5.14 2.08
N GLY A 82 -10.16 5.56 3.25
CA GLY A 82 -11.02 5.99 4.34
C GLY A 82 -11.87 7.21 3.98
N SER A 83 -12.90 7.48 4.77
CA SER A 83 -13.82 8.59 4.52
C SER A 83 -13.13 9.96 4.39
N ALA A 84 -12.12 10.22 5.21
CA ALA A 84 -11.33 11.46 5.14
C ALA A 84 -10.53 11.58 3.83
N ASP A 85 -9.89 10.50 3.39
CA ASP A 85 -9.12 10.47 2.15
C ASP A 85 -10.05 10.61 0.93
N THR A 86 -11.21 9.95 0.98
CA THR A 86 -12.26 10.06 -0.05
C THR A 86 -12.79 11.50 -0.15
N TYR A 87 -13.03 12.16 1.00
CA TYR A 87 -13.46 13.55 1.02
C TYR A 87 -12.39 14.49 0.45
N MET A 88 -11.13 14.29 0.83
CA MET A 88 -10.01 15.06 0.26
C MET A 88 -9.88 14.86 -1.25
N LEU A 89 -10.06 13.65 -1.76
CA LEU A 89 -10.04 13.40 -3.20
C LEU A 89 -11.20 14.06 -3.92
N LYS A 90 -12.42 14.05 -3.36
CA LYS A 90 -13.56 14.77 -3.91
C LYS A 90 -13.35 16.29 -3.93
N LEU A 91 -12.79 16.85 -2.88
CA LEU A 91 -12.39 18.27 -2.87
C LEU A 91 -11.32 18.56 -3.91
N PHE A 92 -10.32 17.68 -4.04
CA PHE A 92 -9.30 17.81 -5.07
C PHE A 92 -9.89 17.77 -6.48
N THR A 93 -10.83 16.88 -6.77
CA THR A 93 -11.49 16.82 -8.09
C THR A 93 -12.37 18.04 -8.37
N ALA A 94 -13.01 18.61 -7.34
CA ALA A 94 -13.87 19.79 -7.47
C ALA A 94 -13.07 21.10 -7.64
N PHE A 95 -11.99 21.25 -6.89
CA PHE A 95 -11.21 22.51 -6.82
C PHE A 95 -9.79 22.39 -7.40
N GLY A 96 -9.44 21.29 -8.00
CA GLY A 96 -8.22 20.68 -8.51
C GLY A 96 -6.97 21.51 -8.71
N TYR A 97 -7.05 22.73 -9.20
CA TYR A 97 -5.86 23.51 -9.55
C TYR A 97 -5.41 24.50 -8.46
N TRP A 98 -6.28 24.83 -7.52
CA TRP A 98 -5.97 25.82 -6.49
C TRP A 98 -5.25 25.20 -5.28
N PHE A 99 -5.32 23.88 -5.13
CA PHE A 99 -4.77 23.15 -3.97
C PHE A 99 -3.67 22.14 -4.32
N ASP A 100 -3.14 22.15 -5.54
CA ASP A 100 -2.12 21.22 -6.01
C ASP A 100 -0.87 21.19 -5.12
N PHE A 101 -0.45 22.38 -4.65
CA PHE A 101 0.72 22.55 -3.79
C PHE A 101 0.55 21.94 -2.38
N ILE A 102 -0.70 21.76 -1.91
CA ILE A 102 -1.02 21.10 -0.63
C ILE A 102 -1.43 19.66 -0.86
N ALA A 103 -2.32 19.40 -1.79
CA ALA A 103 -2.91 18.08 -2.01
C ALA A 103 -1.87 17.07 -2.52
N VAL A 104 -0.99 17.44 -3.44
CA VAL A 104 0.01 16.53 -4.02
C VAL A 104 1.04 16.06 -2.98
N PRO A 105 1.64 16.91 -2.14
CA PRO A 105 2.54 16.45 -1.08
C PRO A 105 1.85 15.54 -0.06
N ILE A 106 0.62 15.87 0.35
CA ILE A 106 -0.16 15.04 1.28
C ILE A 106 -0.45 13.68 0.64
N PHE A 107 -0.89 13.65 -0.61
CA PHE A 107 -1.14 12.43 -1.34
C PHE A 107 0.13 11.57 -1.48
N LYS A 108 1.26 12.15 -1.91
CA LYS A 108 2.55 11.44 -1.98
C LYS A 108 2.98 10.87 -0.64
N LYS A 109 2.80 11.64 0.46
CA LYS A 109 3.11 11.17 1.80
C LYS A 109 2.22 9.99 2.19
N ARG A 110 0.91 10.06 1.90
CA ARG A 110 -0.04 8.99 2.18
C ARG A 110 0.28 7.74 1.38
N LEU A 111 0.49 7.88 0.08
CA LEU A 111 0.84 6.79 -0.80
C LEU A 111 2.12 6.07 -0.33
N ARG A 112 3.15 6.85 0.05
CA ARG A 112 4.39 6.29 0.62
C ARG A 112 4.15 5.59 1.95
N SER A 113 3.29 6.12 2.82
CA SER A 113 2.94 5.48 4.08
C SER A 113 2.24 4.15 3.87
N ASP A 114 1.27 4.10 2.96
CA ASP A 114 0.51 2.90 2.67
C ASP A 114 1.36 1.82 1.95
N THR A 115 2.38 2.23 1.19
CA THR A 115 3.30 1.30 0.50
C THR A 115 4.58 1.01 1.28
N SER A 116 4.87 1.73 2.36
CA SER A 116 6.13 1.62 3.11
C SER A 116 6.39 0.26 3.75
N LYS A 117 5.36 -0.56 3.91
CA LYS A 117 5.50 -1.94 4.40
C LYS A 117 6.05 -2.89 3.33
N VAL A 118 5.90 -2.54 2.06
CA VAL A 118 6.32 -3.34 0.90
C VAL A 118 7.49 -2.70 0.17
N ILE A 119 7.47 -1.37 0.05
CA ILE A 119 8.48 -0.59 -0.67
C ILE A 119 9.22 0.30 0.33
N ILE A 120 10.48 -0.01 0.58
CA ILE A 120 11.33 0.72 1.51
C ILE A 120 12.13 1.76 0.72
N ASN A 121 12.32 2.94 1.35
CA ASN A 121 13.12 3.99 0.74
C ASN A 121 14.59 3.54 0.61
N GLU A 122 15.22 3.82 -0.51
CA GLU A 122 16.62 3.49 -0.84
C GLU A 122 17.68 4.16 0.07
N LYS A 123 17.28 5.14 0.90
CA LYS A 123 18.20 5.76 1.86
C LYS A 123 18.78 4.70 2.79
N ALA A 124 20.09 4.51 2.74
CA ALA A 124 20.82 3.48 3.48
C ALA A 124 20.47 3.47 4.99
N SER A 125 20.28 4.64 5.61
CA SER A 125 19.90 4.73 7.03
C SER A 125 18.52 4.15 7.34
N LEU A 126 17.54 4.31 6.44
CA LEU A 126 16.18 3.78 6.60
C LEU A 126 16.14 2.29 6.29
N LEU A 127 16.83 1.88 5.24
CA LEU A 127 16.98 0.48 4.86
C LEU A 127 17.66 -0.31 5.98
N ASN A 128 18.83 0.14 6.45
CA ASN A 128 19.58 -0.54 7.51
C ASN A 128 18.76 -0.63 8.81
N ARG A 129 18.04 0.43 9.19
CA ARG A 129 17.14 0.37 10.37
C ARG A 129 16.08 -0.70 10.22
N HIS A 130 15.45 -0.79 9.04
CA HIS A 130 14.44 -1.81 8.78
C HIS A 130 15.05 -3.22 8.80
N LEU A 131 16.18 -3.43 8.12
CA LEU A 131 16.87 -4.72 8.09
C LEU A 131 17.28 -5.17 9.50
N ASN A 132 17.85 -4.28 10.31
CA ASN A 132 18.24 -4.59 11.68
C ASN A 132 17.03 -4.96 12.54
N SER A 133 15.94 -4.19 12.46
CA SER A 133 14.71 -4.50 13.21
C SER A 133 14.15 -5.87 12.84
N ARG A 134 14.20 -6.26 11.57
CA ARG A 134 13.76 -7.60 11.12
C ARG A 134 14.71 -8.70 11.54
N TYR A 135 16.01 -8.43 11.51
CA TYR A 135 17.02 -9.38 11.99
C TYR A 135 16.85 -9.69 13.48
N GLU A 136 16.58 -8.67 14.30
CA GLU A 136 16.27 -8.85 15.73
C GLU A 136 15.01 -9.72 15.94
N GLN A 137 14.03 -9.62 15.05
CA GLN A 137 12.82 -10.45 15.03
C GLN A 137 13.08 -11.86 14.46
N LYS A 138 14.31 -12.20 14.09
CA LYS A 138 14.70 -13.46 13.42
C LYS A 138 13.98 -13.71 12.09
N ILE A 139 13.61 -12.64 11.38
CA ILE A 139 12.96 -12.70 10.08
C ILE A 139 14.01 -12.54 8.99
N GLY A 140 14.20 -13.57 8.18
CA GLY A 140 15.02 -13.51 6.96
C GLY A 140 14.38 -12.58 5.91
N GLN A 141 15.21 -11.78 5.24
CA GLN A 141 14.73 -10.82 4.25
C GLN A 141 15.41 -11.04 2.91
N ASN A 142 14.62 -10.89 1.85
CA ASN A 142 15.10 -10.76 0.49
C ASN A 142 14.79 -9.33 0.01
N VAL A 143 15.84 -8.57 -0.33
CA VAL A 143 15.71 -7.19 -0.79
C VAL A 143 15.90 -7.16 -2.29
N ASN A 144 14.85 -6.79 -3.01
CA ASN A 144 14.91 -6.54 -4.45
C ASN A 144 14.93 -5.04 -4.72
N LEU A 145 15.85 -4.60 -5.57
CA LEU A 145 15.86 -3.24 -6.10
C LEU A 145 14.88 -3.16 -7.28
N LEU A 146 13.95 -2.23 -7.22
CA LEU A 146 12.98 -1.94 -8.28
C LEU A 146 13.48 -0.81 -9.17
#